data_e4f17d80da4b7872dcb04742372dc370
#
_entry.id   e4f17d80da4b7872dcb04742372dc370
#
_cell.length_a   1.000
_cell.length_b   1.000
_cell.length_c   1.000
_cell.angle_alpha   90.00
_cell.angle_beta   90.00
_cell.angle_gamma   90.00
#
_symmetry.space_group_name_H-M   'P 1'
#
loop_
_entity.id
_entity.type
_entity.pdbx_description
1 polymer ?
#
loop_
_entity_poly.entity_id
_entity_poly.type
_entity_poly.pdbx_seq_one_letter_code
_entity_poly.pdbx_strand_id
1 'polypeptide(L)'
;MERRAPRPSSPKWPGGDARRSIGSIALELPSPLASAYNPLFLDPVVIRGPVKRIKAIYPGSFDPPTNGHLDLIERGSKIFDELVVAILRNPEKDPLFSVADRRKMLEAMTSGFDNVSVDTFDGLTVDYALRVEARAILRGIRAISDYEYELQMALMNRKLQPGLETVFMMPAEKYSYLSSRLVREVAQLGGSIECLVPDLVEQKLREKIDVAHKFANREQPAGSEGKGKFRKKKL
;
A
#
# COMPACT_ATOMS: atom_id res chain seq x y z
N MET A 1 -3.53 -12.44 51.39
CA MET A 1 -4.82 -13.15 51.11
C MET A 1 -5.67 -12.27 50.22
N GLU A 2 -5.49 -12.38 48.96
CA GLU A 2 -6.17 -11.55 47.95
C GLU A 2 -7.28 -12.39 47.34
N ARG A 3 -8.53 -11.99 47.55
CA ARG A 3 -9.73 -12.72 47.07
C ARG A 3 -9.93 -12.40 45.58
N ARG A 4 -9.79 -13.40 44.72
CA ARG A 4 -10.16 -13.32 43.31
C ARG A 4 -11.69 -13.13 43.15
N ALA A 5 -12.05 -12.14 42.39
CA ALA A 5 -13.44 -11.95 41.94
C ALA A 5 -13.90 -13.06 40.99
N PRO A 6 -15.17 -13.48 41.06
CA PRO A 6 -15.70 -14.52 40.17
C PRO A 6 -15.90 -14.01 38.75
N ARG A 7 -15.63 -14.91 37.77
CA ARG A 7 -15.86 -14.64 36.35
C ARG A 7 -17.37 -14.59 36.04
N PRO A 8 -17.82 -13.70 35.14
CA PRO A 8 -19.19 -13.70 34.71
C PRO A 8 -19.50 -14.95 33.87
N SER A 9 -20.67 -15.58 34.15
CA SER A 9 -21.17 -16.73 33.45
C SER A 9 -21.65 -16.36 32.04
N SER A 10 -21.31 -17.21 31.07
CA SER A 10 -21.76 -17.13 29.68
C SER A 10 -23.28 -17.27 29.56
N PRO A 11 -23.95 -16.51 28.67
CA PRO A 11 -25.40 -16.64 28.46
C PRO A 11 -25.72 -17.99 27.82
N LYS A 12 -26.66 -18.72 28.46
CA LYS A 12 -27.27 -19.93 27.91
C LYS A 12 -28.36 -19.52 26.91
N TRP A 13 -28.18 -19.94 25.66
CA TRP A 13 -29.22 -19.87 24.66
C TRP A 13 -30.23 -21.00 24.90
N PRO A 14 -31.57 -20.77 24.82
CA PRO A 14 -32.56 -21.83 24.99
C PRO A 14 -32.54 -22.75 23.76
N GLY A 15 -32.18 -24.00 24.00
CA GLY A 15 -32.36 -25.08 23.03
C GLY A 15 -33.87 -25.38 22.89
N GLY A 16 -34.44 -25.02 21.74
CA GLY A 16 -35.77 -25.38 21.34
C GLY A 16 -35.72 -26.36 20.18
N ASP A 17 -35.90 -27.64 20.49
CA ASP A 17 -36.24 -28.66 19.51
C ASP A 17 -37.64 -28.32 18.95
N ALA A 18 -37.67 -27.80 17.73
CA ALA A 18 -38.88 -27.67 16.95
C ALA A 18 -38.64 -28.24 15.55
N ARG A 19 -38.64 -29.56 15.45
CA ARG A 19 -38.99 -30.22 14.18
C ARG A 19 -40.43 -29.91 13.85
N ARG A 20 -40.64 -28.77 13.23
CA ARG A 20 -41.90 -28.52 12.51
C ARG A 20 -41.67 -28.93 11.06
N SER A 21 -42.37 -30.00 10.70
CA SER A 21 -42.68 -30.39 9.34
C SER A 21 -43.13 -29.16 8.55
N ILE A 22 -42.22 -28.68 7.67
CA ILE A 22 -42.60 -27.68 6.68
C ILE A 22 -43.31 -28.43 5.58
N GLY A 23 -44.63 -28.38 5.63
CA GLY A 23 -45.45 -28.82 4.52
C GLY A 23 -45.01 -28.09 3.25
N SER A 24 -44.88 -28.86 2.18
CA SER A 24 -44.59 -28.35 0.84
C SER A 24 -45.70 -27.39 0.43
N ILE A 25 -45.50 -26.10 0.58
CA ILE A 25 -46.33 -25.10 -0.09
C ILE A 25 -45.77 -25.05 -1.51
N ALA A 26 -46.41 -25.80 -2.40
CA ALA A 26 -46.23 -25.62 -3.82
C ALA A 26 -46.83 -24.23 -4.16
N LEU A 27 -45.92 -23.25 -4.34
CA LEU A 27 -46.26 -21.99 -4.99
C LEU A 27 -46.50 -22.31 -6.47
N GLU A 28 -47.79 -22.57 -6.82
CA GLU A 28 -48.22 -22.56 -8.21
C GLU A 28 -48.07 -21.13 -8.75
N LEU A 29 -46.96 -20.89 -9.48
CA LEU A 29 -46.78 -19.69 -10.29
C LEU A 29 -47.81 -19.73 -11.44
N PRO A 30 -48.50 -18.63 -11.71
CA PRO A 30 -49.48 -18.60 -12.81
C PRO A 30 -48.80 -18.87 -14.15
N SER A 31 -49.36 -19.76 -14.92
CA SER A 31 -48.84 -20.38 -16.13
C SER A 31 -48.49 -19.49 -17.34
N PRO A 32 -48.70 -18.17 -17.40
CA PRO A 32 -48.25 -17.39 -18.54
C PRO A 32 -46.78 -16.93 -18.49
N LEU A 33 -46.07 -17.07 -17.35
CA LEU A 33 -44.67 -16.65 -17.25
C LEU A 33 -43.65 -17.77 -17.54
N ALA A 34 -44.12 -19.04 -17.57
CA ALA A 34 -43.23 -20.18 -17.84
C ALA A 34 -42.85 -20.33 -19.32
N SER A 35 -43.54 -19.64 -20.23
CA SER A 35 -43.27 -19.72 -21.68
C SER A 35 -42.20 -18.74 -22.21
N ALA A 36 -41.73 -17.79 -21.38
CA ALA A 36 -40.78 -16.80 -21.82
C ALA A 36 -39.31 -17.11 -21.41
N TYR A 37 -39.11 -18.16 -20.61
CA TYR A 37 -37.72 -18.55 -20.23
C TYR A 37 -37.27 -19.69 -21.13
N ASN A 38 -36.68 -19.33 -22.26
CA ASN A 38 -35.98 -20.28 -23.12
C ASN A 38 -34.46 -20.28 -22.76
N PRO A 39 -33.97 -21.30 -22.03
CA PRO A 39 -32.55 -21.36 -21.62
C PRO A 39 -31.60 -21.55 -22.79
N LEU A 40 -32.08 -21.68 -24.03
CA LEU A 40 -31.27 -21.84 -25.25
C LEU A 40 -30.99 -20.51 -25.94
N PHE A 41 -31.53 -19.37 -25.47
CA PHE A 41 -31.25 -18.03 -26.01
C PHE A 41 -30.51 -17.13 -25.01
N LEU A 42 -29.59 -17.69 -24.21
CA LEU A 42 -28.47 -16.92 -23.77
C LEU A 42 -27.49 -16.85 -24.93
N ASP A 43 -27.81 -16.02 -25.93
CA ASP A 43 -26.74 -15.52 -26.77
C ASP A 43 -25.66 -15.00 -25.83
N PRO A 44 -24.42 -15.51 -25.89
CA PRO A 44 -23.33 -14.91 -25.12
C PRO A 44 -23.34 -13.45 -25.55
N VAL A 45 -23.53 -12.54 -24.61
CA VAL A 45 -23.36 -11.11 -24.85
C VAL A 45 -21.92 -10.95 -25.28
N VAL A 46 -21.68 -11.14 -26.57
CA VAL A 46 -20.41 -10.88 -27.19
C VAL A 46 -20.27 -9.37 -27.15
N ILE A 47 -19.62 -8.88 -26.10
CA ILE A 47 -19.15 -7.49 -26.06
C ILE A 47 -18.12 -7.36 -27.19
N ARG A 48 -18.62 -7.17 -28.43
CA ARG A 48 -17.82 -6.92 -29.61
C ARG A 48 -17.46 -5.44 -29.67
N GLY A 49 -16.64 -5.00 -28.72
CA GLY A 49 -15.90 -3.76 -28.82
C GLY A 49 -14.42 -4.06 -28.61
N PRO A 50 -13.49 -3.29 -29.18
CA PRO A 50 -12.10 -3.43 -28.81
C PRO A 50 -12.02 -3.28 -27.29
N VAL A 51 -11.57 -4.34 -26.60
CA VAL A 51 -11.31 -4.27 -25.16
C VAL A 51 -10.29 -3.16 -25.00
N LYS A 52 -10.77 -2.01 -24.51
CA LYS A 52 -9.92 -0.84 -24.35
C LYS A 52 -8.97 -1.15 -23.21
N ARG A 53 -7.69 -1.33 -23.53
CA ARG A 53 -6.64 -1.59 -22.52
C ARG A 53 -6.68 -0.53 -21.44
N ILE A 54 -6.59 -0.96 -20.20
CA ILE A 54 -6.60 -0.08 -19.03
C ILE A 54 -5.16 0.08 -18.56
N LYS A 55 -4.60 1.26 -18.85
CA LYS A 55 -3.33 1.69 -18.27
C LYS A 55 -3.60 2.42 -16.96
N ALA A 56 -2.87 2.04 -15.91
CA ALA A 56 -2.87 2.71 -14.62
C ALA A 56 -1.49 3.26 -14.27
N ILE A 57 -1.47 4.33 -13.47
CA ILE A 57 -0.26 4.79 -12.81
C ILE A 57 -0.33 4.46 -11.31
N TYR A 58 0.80 4.11 -10.72
CA TYR A 58 0.97 4.00 -9.28
C TYR A 58 1.97 5.04 -8.81
N PRO A 59 1.50 6.27 -8.45
CA PRO A 59 2.37 7.36 -8.06
C PRO A 59 2.79 7.24 -6.59
N GLY A 60 4.06 7.52 -6.31
CA GLY A 60 4.59 7.53 -4.95
C GLY A 60 6.00 8.11 -4.85
N SER A 61 6.47 8.33 -3.62
CA SER A 61 7.86 8.73 -3.39
C SER A 61 8.83 7.56 -3.42
N PHE A 62 8.41 6.39 -2.96
CA PHE A 62 9.19 5.14 -2.90
C PHE A 62 10.59 5.34 -2.27
N ASP A 63 10.63 5.95 -1.11
CA ASP A 63 11.87 6.35 -0.45
C ASP A 63 12.02 5.73 0.96
N PRO A 64 12.46 4.46 1.04
CA PRO A 64 12.67 3.50 -0.04
C PRO A 64 11.39 2.77 -0.47
N PRO A 65 11.43 1.97 -1.57
CA PRO A 65 10.40 0.98 -1.87
C PRO A 65 10.31 -0.06 -0.74
N THR A 66 9.11 -0.62 -0.52
CA THR A 66 8.85 -1.61 0.55
C THR A 66 8.11 -2.82 -0.01
N ASN A 67 8.05 -3.91 0.75
CA ASN A 67 7.26 -5.09 0.37
C ASN A 67 5.76 -4.78 0.28
N GLY A 68 5.26 -3.76 0.99
CA GLY A 68 3.90 -3.25 0.81
C GLY A 68 3.68 -2.61 -0.57
N HIS A 69 4.68 -1.91 -1.11
CA HIS A 69 4.61 -1.40 -2.48
C HIS A 69 4.66 -2.54 -3.50
N LEU A 70 5.53 -3.53 -3.28
CA LEU A 70 5.64 -4.70 -4.17
C LEU A 70 4.34 -5.51 -4.22
N ASP A 71 3.68 -5.73 -3.08
CA ASP A 71 2.36 -6.39 -3.00
C ASP A 71 1.31 -5.68 -3.87
N LEU A 72 1.25 -4.35 -3.79
CA LEU A 72 0.32 -3.57 -4.61
C LEU A 72 0.68 -3.60 -6.10
N ILE A 73 1.97 -3.56 -6.43
CA ILE A 73 2.44 -3.65 -7.82
C ILE A 73 2.10 -5.02 -8.41
N GLU A 74 2.41 -6.11 -7.70
CA GLU A 74 2.11 -7.47 -8.14
C GLU A 74 0.61 -7.68 -8.37
N ARG A 75 -0.23 -7.20 -7.46
CA ARG A 75 -1.68 -7.34 -7.60
C ARG A 75 -2.26 -6.38 -8.64
N GLY A 76 -1.72 -5.18 -8.73
CA GLY A 76 -2.07 -4.20 -9.75
C GLY A 76 -1.73 -4.69 -11.16
N SER A 77 -0.59 -5.36 -11.34
CA SER A 77 -0.21 -5.94 -12.64
C SER A 77 -1.17 -7.02 -13.15
N LYS A 78 -1.93 -7.67 -12.24
CA LYS A 78 -2.95 -8.66 -12.60
C LYS A 78 -4.31 -8.03 -12.93
N ILE A 79 -4.53 -6.76 -12.58
CA ILE A 79 -5.80 -6.05 -12.76
C ILE A 79 -5.75 -5.13 -13.98
N PHE A 80 -4.62 -4.45 -14.18
CA PHE A 80 -4.42 -3.48 -15.26
C PHE A 80 -3.62 -4.11 -16.40
N ASP A 81 -3.95 -3.75 -17.63
CA ASP A 81 -3.20 -4.22 -18.80
C ASP A 81 -1.78 -3.62 -18.85
N GLU A 82 -1.61 -2.40 -18.32
CA GLU A 82 -0.33 -1.73 -18.15
C GLU A 82 -0.32 -0.97 -16.81
N LEU A 83 0.75 -1.11 -16.04
CA LEU A 83 0.95 -0.40 -14.79
C LEU A 83 2.27 0.38 -14.82
N VAL A 84 2.19 1.70 -14.66
CA VAL A 84 3.37 2.57 -14.56
C VAL A 84 3.60 2.94 -13.10
N VAL A 85 4.68 2.43 -12.50
CA VAL A 85 5.13 2.85 -11.17
C VAL A 85 5.84 4.19 -11.32
N ALA A 86 5.19 5.27 -10.87
CA ALA A 86 5.59 6.63 -11.15
C ALA A 86 6.22 7.31 -9.94
N ILE A 87 7.53 7.56 -9.96
CA ILE A 87 8.25 8.24 -8.89
C ILE A 87 8.00 9.74 -8.97
N LEU A 88 7.31 10.29 -7.97
CA LEU A 88 7.16 11.74 -7.86
C LEU A 88 8.47 12.38 -7.40
N ARG A 89 8.98 13.32 -8.20
CA ARG A 89 10.08 14.20 -7.81
C ARG A 89 9.51 15.37 -7.02
N ASN A 90 9.82 15.44 -5.74
CA ASN A 90 9.47 16.57 -4.90
C ASN A 90 10.75 17.28 -4.46
N PRO A 91 11.06 18.46 -5.03
CA PRO A 91 12.30 19.19 -4.72
C PRO A 91 12.31 19.75 -3.28
N GLU A 92 11.14 19.92 -2.64
CA GLU A 92 11.04 20.47 -1.29
C GLU A 92 11.31 19.43 -0.19
N LYS A 93 11.36 18.14 -0.53
CA LYS A 93 11.66 17.06 0.41
C LYS A 93 13.12 16.66 0.26
N ASP A 94 13.80 16.49 1.40
CA ASP A 94 15.11 15.87 1.46
C ASP A 94 14.97 14.34 1.48
N PRO A 95 15.04 13.66 0.33
CA PRO A 95 14.85 12.24 0.24
C PRO A 95 16.12 11.51 0.67
N LEU A 96 15.95 10.33 1.30
CA LEU A 96 17.09 9.49 1.67
C LEU A 96 17.83 8.96 0.43
N PHE A 97 17.08 8.58 -0.59
CA PHE A 97 17.60 8.07 -1.85
C PHE A 97 17.34 9.03 -3.00
N SER A 98 18.35 9.19 -3.87
CA SER A 98 18.17 9.93 -5.12
C SER A 98 17.04 9.31 -5.98
N VAL A 99 16.47 10.09 -6.90
CA VAL A 99 15.47 9.57 -7.84
C VAL A 99 16.04 8.40 -8.65
N ALA A 100 17.32 8.50 -9.05
CA ALA A 100 18.01 7.45 -9.80
C ALA A 100 18.14 6.15 -9.00
N ASP A 101 18.45 6.23 -7.70
CA ASP A 101 18.55 5.05 -6.84
C ASP A 101 17.18 4.39 -6.63
N ARG A 102 16.14 5.20 -6.37
CA ARG A 102 14.76 4.71 -6.21
C ARG A 102 14.26 4.05 -7.49
N ARG A 103 14.57 4.62 -8.65
CA ARG A 103 14.26 4.04 -9.94
C ARG A 103 14.93 2.66 -10.12
N LYS A 104 16.25 2.56 -9.88
CA LYS A 104 16.97 1.29 -9.97
C LYS A 104 16.39 0.21 -9.04
N MET A 105 16.07 0.59 -7.79
CA MET A 105 15.44 -0.34 -6.85
C MET A 105 14.09 -0.84 -7.36
N LEU A 106 13.24 0.06 -7.86
CA LEU A 106 11.93 -0.31 -8.41
C LEU A 106 12.05 -1.15 -9.68
N GLU A 107 12.93 -0.80 -10.61
CA GLU A 107 13.19 -1.58 -11.83
C GLU A 107 13.63 -3.02 -11.49
N ALA A 108 14.51 -3.17 -10.49
CA ALA A 108 14.92 -4.50 -10.03
C ALA A 108 13.76 -5.28 -9.38
N MET A 109 12.93 -4.60 -8.57
CA MET A 109 11.77 -5.22 -7.92
C MET A 109 10.68 -5.64 -8.90
N THR A 110 10.57 -4.95 -10.02
CA THR A 110 9.49 -5.16 -11.00
C THR A 110 9.93 -5.93 -12.24
N SER A 111 11.19 -6.36 -12.31
CA SER A 111 11.76 -7.04 -13.49
C SER A 111 11.06 -8.33 -13.92
N GLY A 112 10.27 -8.94 -13.03
CA GLY A 112 9.48 -10.14 -13.32
C GLY A 112 8.06 -9.87 -13.84
N PHE A 113 7.67 -8.61 -14.06
CA PHE A 113 6.33 -8.24 -14.54
C PHE A 113 6.40 -7.59 -15.92
N ASP A 114 5.95 -8.28 -16.94
CA ASP A 114 6.05 -7.83 -18.36
C ASP A 114 5.24 -6.56 -18.65
N ASN A 115 4.18 -6.29 -17.88
CA ASN A 115 3.27 -5.16 -18.07
C ASN A 115 3.49 -4.03 -17.05
N VAL A 116 4.60 -4.07 -16.29
CA VAL A 116 4.96 -3.02 -15.34
C VAL A 116 6.17 -2.25 -15.84
N SER A 117 6.08 -0.94 -15.80
CA SER A 117 7.20 -0.04 -16.11
C SER A 117 7.44 0.96 -14.98
N VAL A 118 8.66 1.51 -14.91
CA VAL A 118 9.03 2.51 -13.89
C VAL A 118 9.36 3.82 -14.61
N ASP A 119 8.73 4.90 -14.16
CA ASP A 119 8.95 6.25 -14.70
C ASP A 119 9.07 7.29 -13.57
N THR A 120 9.42 8.50 -13.94
CA THR A 120 9.57 9.64 -13.01
C THR A 120 8.81 10.84 -13.53
N PHE A 121 8.19 11.60 -12.65
CA PHE A 121 7.46 12.79 -13.05
C PHE A 121 7.54 13.91 -12.01
N ASP A 122 7.21 15.12 -12.49
CA ASP A 122 7.06 16.35 -11.71
C ASP A 122 5.66 16.90 -11.90
N GLY A 123 5.24 17.77 -11.00
CA GLY A 123 3.96 18.49 -11.08
C GLY A 123 2.76 17.64 -10.66
N LEU A 124 1.61 17.93 -11.26
CA LEU A 124 0.36 17.30 -10.87
C LEU A 124 0.28 15.85 -11.37
N THR A 125 -0.20 14.97 -10.51
CA THR A 125 -0.43 13.55 -10.84
C THR A 125 -1.39 13.38 -12.01
N VAL A 126 -2.41 14.24 -12.12
CA VAL A 126 -3.39 14.19 -13.20
C VAL A 126 -2.77 14.55 -14.56
N ASP A 127 -1.89 15.54 -14.62
CA ASP A 127 -1.20 15.93 -15.85
C ASP A 127 -0.26 14.83 -16.33
N TYR A 128 0.43 14.18 -15.38
CA TYR A 128 1.25 13.03 -15.68
C TYR A 128 0.41 11.86 -16.22
N ALA A 129 -0.71 11.55 -15.55
CA ALA A 129 -1.62 10.48 -15.97
C ALA A 129 -2.11 10.69 -17.41
N LEU A 130 -2.51 11.92 -17.74
CA LEU A 130 -2.93 12.28 -19.11
C LEU A 130 -1.80 12.11 -20.12
N ARG A 131 -0.60 12.56 -19.79
CA ARG A 131 0.58 12.47 -20.66
C ARG A 131 0.93 11.04 -21.04
N VAL A 132 0.75 10.08 -20.10
CA VAL A 132 1.01 8.66 -20.33
C VAL A 132 -0.25 7.88 -20.76
N GLU A 133 -1.35 8.58 -21.00
CA GLU A 133 -2.64 8.01 -21.40
C GLU A 133 -3.22 7.02 -20.38
N ALA A 134 -2.92 7.22 -19.10
CA ALA A 134 -3.48 6.41 -18.04
C ALA A 134 -4.96 6.78 -17.78
N ARG A 135 -5.76 5.78 -17.46
CA ARG A 135 -7.18 5.92 -17.12
C ARG A 135 -7.47 5.69 -15.65
N ALA A 136 -6.49 5.17 -14.91
CA ALA A 136 -6.63 4.91 -13.49
C ALA A 136 -5.37 5.35 -12.73
N ILE A 137 -5.57 5.79 -11.49
CA ILE A 137 -4.53 6.01 -10.49
C ILE A 137 -4.71 4.93 -9.43
N LEU A 138 -3.71 4.08 -9.25
CA LEU A 138 -3.67 3.11 -8.16
C LEU A 138 -3.14 3.79 -6.89
N ARG A 139 -3.85 3.62 -5.77
CA ARG A 139 -3.43 4.11 -4.45
C ARG A 139 -3.56 3.03 -3.41
N GLY A 140 -2.57 2.93 -2.52
CA GLY A 140 -2.60 2.01 -1.38
C GLY A 140 -3.23 2.68 -0.16
N ILE A 141 -4.22 2.04 0.47
CA ILE A 141 -4.77 2.45 1.76
C ILE A 141 -4.40 1.39 2.80
N ARG A 142 -3.64 1.78 3.81
CA ARG A 142 -3.15 0.88 4.87
C ARG A 142 -3.97 0.99 6.14
N ALA A 143 -4.38 2.20 6.49
CA ALA A 143 -5.12 2.50 7.71
C ALA A 143 -6.21 3.55 7.46
N ILE A 144 -7.14 3.67 8.40
CA ILE A 144 -8.22 4.68 8.35
C ILE A 144 -7.63 6.10 8.26
N SER A 145 -6.49 6.36 8.90
CA SER A 145 -5.80 7.65 8.84
C SER A 145 -5.32 8.03 7.42
N ASP A 146 -5.00 7.04 6.58
CA ASP A 146 -4.61 7.30 5.19
C ASP A 146 -5.84 7.67 4.36
N TYR A 147 -7.02 7.09 4.69
CA TYR A 147 -8.22 7.16 3.88
C TYR A 147 -8.72 8.58 3.65
N GLU A 148 -8.74 9.42 4.68
CA GLU A 148 -9.26 10.78 4.56
C GLU A 148 -8.44 11.62 3.55
N TYR A 149 -7.13 11.53 3.66
CA TYR A 149 -6.23 12.25 2.74
C TYR A 149 -6.33 11.69 1.31
N GLU A 150 -6.32 10.38 1.16
CA GLU A 150 -6.42 9.72 -0.14
C GLU A 150 -7.78 9.99 -0.81
N LEU A 151 -8.87 10.03 -0.04
CA LEU A 151 -10.20 10.40 -0.54
C LEU A 151 -10.22 11.84 -1.04
N GLN A 152 -9.65 12.80 -0.27
CA GLN A 152 -9.55 14.19 -0.69
C GLN A 152 -8.78 14.33 -2.00
N MET A 153 -7.65 13.62 -2.11
CA MET A 153 -6.85 13.62 -3.33
C MET A 153 -7.59 13.01 -4.51
N ALA A 154 -8.32 11.92 -4.31
CA ALA A 154 -9.13 11.29 -5.36
C ALA A 154 -10.25 12.22 -5.86
N LEU A 155 -10.95 12.90 -4.96
CA LEU A 155 -11.98 13.86 -5.31
C LEU A 155 -11.39 15.06 -6.06
N MET A 156 -10.22 15.55 -5.64
CA MET A 156 -9.51 16.62 -6.34
C MET A 156 -9.08 16.18 -7.74
N ASN A 157 -8.47 15.01 -7.86
CA ASN A 157 -8.06 14.45 -9.15
C ASN A 157 -9.27 14.31 -10.10
N ARG A 158 -10.41 13.80 -9.62
CA ARG A 158 -11.65 13.68 -10.40
C ARG A 158 -12.19 15.06 -10.81
N LYS A 159 -12.07 16.08 -9.93
CA LYS A 159 -12.47 17.44 -10.26
C LYS A 159 -11.62 18.05 -11.39
N LEU A 160 -10.30 17.80 -11.34
CA LEU A 160 -9.36 18.28 -12.35
C LEU A 160 -9.50 17.51 -13.67
N GLN A 161 -9.72 16.19 -13.58
CA GLN A 161 -9.84 15.31 -14.74
C GLN A 161 -10.95 14.27 -14.52
N PRO A 162 -12.19 14.52 -14.99
CA PRO A 162 -13.34 13.64 -14.75
C PRO A 162 -13.24 12.25 -15.36
N GLY A 163 -12.40 12.06 -16.37
CA GLY A 163 -12.18 10.77 -17.05
C GLY A 163 -11.13 9.89 -16.38
N LEU A 164 -10.49 10.35 -15.29
CA LEU A 164 -9.43 9.63 -14.58
C LEU A 164 -9.97 9.09 -13.25
N GLU A 165 -10.00 7.77 -13.08
CA GLU A 165 -10.50 7.14 -11.87
C GLU A 165 -9.38 6.84 -10.88
N THR A 166 -9.69 6.91 -9.58
CA THR A 166 -8.76 6.46 -8.52
C THR A 166 -9.23 5.12 -7.98
N VAL A 167 -8.35 4.13 -8.04
CA VAL A 167 -8.57 2.77 -7.52
C VAL A 167 -7.80 2.61 -6.23
N PHE A 168 -8.53 2.38 -5.15
CA PHE A 168 -7.94 2.10 -3.85
C PHE A 168 -7.72 0.60 -3.67
N MET A 169 -6.53 0.23 -3.26
CA MET A 169 -6.16 -1.15 -2.98
C MET A 169 -5.56 -1.27 -1.58
N MET A 170 -6.08 -2.21 -0.79
CA MET A 170 -5.51 -2.50 0.52
C MET A 170 -4.32 -3.45 0.36
N PRO A 171 -3.17 -3.16 0.96
CA PRO A 171 -2.05 -4.11 0.99
C PRO A 171 -2.42 -5.36 1.79
N ALA A 172 -1.66 -6.44 1.61
CA ALA A 172 -1.80 -7.63 2.43
C ALA A 172 -1.66 -7.28 3.92
N GLU A 173 -2.39 -7.98 4.80
CA GLU A 173 -2.47 -7.68 6.24
C GLU A 173 -1.09 -7.50 6.88
N LYS A 174 -0.14 -8.37 6.55
CA LYS A 174 1.24 -8.31 7.05
C LYS A 174 2.01 -7.04 6.67
N TYR A 175 1.50 -6.25 5.74
CA TYR A 175 2.08 -4.98 5.29
C TYR A 175 1.20 -3.76 5.64
N SER A 176 0.07 -3.94 6.32
CA SER A 176 -0.88 -2.88 6.63
C SER A 176 -0.29 -1.75 7.50
N TYR A 177 0.70 -2.05 8.33
CA TYR A 177 1.41 -1.07 9.17
C TYR A 177 2.66 -0.48 8.51
N LEU A 178 3.06 -1.02 7.33
CA LEU A 178 4.35 -0.73 6.72
C LEU A 178 4.34 0.60 5.97
N SER A 179 5.34 1.44 6.24
CA SER A 179 5.59 2.67 5.48
C SER A 179 7.08 2.87 5.26
N SER A 180 7.45 3.58 4.19
CA SER A 180 8.85 3.95 3.93
C SER A 180 9.44 4.76 5.09
N ARG A 181 8.64 5.62 5.73
CA ARG A 181 9.07 6.40 6.90
C ARG A 181 9.44 5.48 8.06
N LEU A 182 8.55 4.54 8.41
CA LEU A 182 8.79 3.58 9.50
C LEU A 182 10.02 2.72 9.23
N VAL A 183 10.18 2.24 7.99
CA VAL A 183 11.36 1.46 7.59
C VAL A 183 12.65 2.25 7.80
N ARG A 184 12.69 3.52 7.38
CA ARG A 184 13.86 4.38 7.60
C ARG A 184 14.16 4.57 9.08
N GLU A 185 13.13 4.86 9.86
CA GLU A 185 13.27 5.09 11.31
C GLU A 185 13.83 3.86 12.03
N VAL A 186 13.24 2.67 11.76
CA VAL A 186 13.73 1.39 12.31
C VAL A 186 15.17 1.13 11.90
N ALA A 187 15.51 1.31 10.64
CA ALA A 187 16.87 1.09 10.13
C ALA A 187 17.89 2.07 10.73
N GLN A 188 17.54 3.35 10.86
CA GLN A 188 18.40 4.36 11.49
C GLN A 188 18.70 4.06 12.96
N LEU A 189 17.75 3.43 13.66
CA LEU A 189 17.92 2.99 15.05
C LEU A 189 18.59 1.62 15.18
N GLY A 190 19.05 1.01 14.08
CA GLY A 190 19.73 -0.29 14.06
C GLY A 190 18.80 -1.49 14.18
N GLY A 191 17.48 -1.30 14.04
CA GLY A 191 16.50 -2.38 14.06
C GLY A 191 16.55 -3.23 12.80
N SER A 192 16.01 -4.46 12.89
CA SER A 192 15.86 -5.33 11.72
C SER A 192 14.74 -4.83 10.81
N ILE A 193 15.03 -4.77 9.52
CA ILE A 193 14.08 -4.45 8.45
C ILE A 193 13.87 -5.63 7.51
N GLU A 194 14.36 -6.79 7.90
CA GLU A 194 14.14 -8.05 7.20
C GLU A 194 12.63 -8.28 7.00
N CYS A 195 12.25 -8.80 5.85
CA CYS A 195 10.84 -8.99 5.45
C CYS A 195 10.01 -7.70 5.27
N LEU A 196 10.52 -6.51 5.61
CA LEU A 196 9.82 -5.25 5.39
C LEU A 196 10.10 -4.64 4.01
N VAL A 197 11.28 -4.93 3.48
CA VAL A 197 11.75 -4.46 2.17
C VAL A 197 12.35 -5.64 1.39
N PRO A 198 12.46 -5.55 0.05
CA PRO A 198 13.25 -6.52 -0.72
C PRO A 198 14.74 -6.46 -0.35
N ASP A 199 15.47 -7.57 -0.51
CA ASP A 199 16.87 -7.71 -0.12
C ASP A 199 17.78 -6.62 -0.68
N LEU A 200 17.62 -6.27 -1.97
CA LEU A 200 18.38 -5.19 -2.59
C LEU A 200 18.15 -3.84 -1.89
N VAL A 201 16.91 -3.57 -1.48
CA VAL A 201 16.55 -2.31 -0.79
C VAL A 201 17.14 -2.32 0.61
N GLU A 202 17.10 -3.45 1.31
CA GLU A 202 17.71 -3.61 2.62
C GLU A 202 19.21 -3.32 2.56
N GLN A 203 19.93 -3.96 1.62
CA GLN A 203 21.35 -3.72 1.42
C GLN A 203 21.63 -2.23 1.19
N LYS A 204 20.92 -1.58 0.25
CA LYS A 204 21.10 -0.16 -0.07
C LYS A 204 20.82 0.76 1.12
N LEU A 205 19.82 0.42 1.92
CA LEU A 205 19.47 1.21 3.08
C LEU A 205 20.53 1.12 4.17
N ARG A 206 21.08 -0.08 4.43
CA ARG A 206 22.20 -0.29 5.36
C ARG A 206 23.44 0.47 4.91
N GLU A 207 23.85 0.33 3.64
CA GLU A 207 24.98 1.07 3.06
C GLU A 207 24.84 2.59 3.28
N LYS A 208 23.64 3.13 3.06
CA LYS A 208 23.37 4.57 3.17
C LYS A 208 23.45 5.07 4.61
N ILE A 209 22.92 4.28 5.57
CA ILE A 209 22.95 4.62 6.99
C ILE A 209 24.36 4.53 7.56
N ASP A 210 25.13 3.50 7.22
CA ASP A 210 26.51 3.32 7.66
C ASP A 210 27.40 4.48 7.20
N VAL A 211 27.19 4.94 5.98
CA VAL A 211 27.88 6.13 5.45
C VAL A 211 27.53 7.37 6.27
N ALA A 212 26.23 7.60 6.55
CA ALA A 212 25.78 8.75 7.33
C ALA A 212 26.38 8.74 8.75
N HIS A 213 26.39 7.58 9.44
CA HIS A 213 27.01 7.43 10.76
C HIS A 213 28.52 7.68 10.75
N LYS A 214 29.24 7.25 9.70
CA LYS A 214 30.66 7.51 9.56
C LYS A 214 30.98 9.02 9.41
N PHE A 215 30.14 9.77 8.70
CA PHE A 215 30.29 11.22 8.57
C PHE A 215 29.96 11.93 9.88
N ALA A 216 28.85 11.60 10.53
CA ALA A 216 28.46 12.20 11.82
C ALA A 216 29.54 12.02 12.91
N ASN A 217 30.19 10.86 12.94
CA ASN A 217 31.28 10.58 13.90
C ASN A 217 32.61 11.31 13.56
N ARG A 218 32.81 11.75 12.33
CA ARG A 218 33.98 12.53 11.93
C ARG A 218 33.86 14.02 12.24
N GLU A 219 32.64 14.53 12.35
CA GLU A 219 32.37 15.94 12.66
C GLU A 219 32.35 16.23 14.17
N GLN A 220 32.43 15.21 15.03
CA GLN A 220 32.66 15.43 16.45
C GLN A 220 34.15 15.67 16.69
N PRO A 221 34.60 16.88 17.05
CA PRO A 221 36.02 17.13 17.35
C PRO A 221 36.39 16.28 18.56
N ALA A 222 37.46 15.50 18.41
CA ALA A 222 38.16 14.86 19.51
C ALA A 222 38.66 15.95 20.45
N GLY A 223 37.99 16.24 21.55
CA GLY A 223 38.51 17.20 22.49
C GLY A 223 37.47 17.87 23.38
N SER A 224 37.04 17.19 24.43
CA SER A 224 36.97 17.83 25.75
C SER A 224 36.99 16.75 26.87
N GLU A 225 38.17 16.14 27.04
CA GLU A 225 38.49 15.58 28.37
C GLU A 225 38.56 16.73 29.37
N GLY A 226 37.39 17.14 29.86
CA GLY A 226 37.26 18.03 31.01
C GLY A 226 37.79 17.33 32.26
N LYS A 227 39.06 17.54 32.61
CA LYS A 227 39.61 17.21 33.92
C LYS A 227 38.83 17.95 35.01
N GLY A 228 37.73 17.40 35.41
CA GLY A 228 37.02 17.80 36.65
C GLY A 228 37.83 17.37 37.85
N LYS A 229 38.76 18.23 38.34
CA LYS A 229 39.38 18.10 39.67
C LYS A 229 38.29 18.27 40.75
N PHE A 230 37.82 17.17 41.25
CA PHE A 230 37.02 17.17 42.50
C PHE A 230 37.90 17.62 43.65
N ARG A 231 37.77 18.88 44.03
CA ARG A 231 38.38 19.46 45.24
C ARG A 231 37.57 19.01 46.45
N LYS A 232 38.07 17.99 47.19
CA LYS A 232 37.52 17.61 48.49
C LYS A 232 37.68 18.80 49.45
N LYS A 233 36.58 19.45 49.87
CA LYS A 233 36.54 20.29 51.07
C LYS A 233 36.31 19.37 52.25
N LYS A 234 37.28 19.36 53.16
CA LYS A 234 37.13 18.88 54.53
C LYS A 234 36.27 19.90 55.29
N LEU A 235 35.28 19.42 55.99
CA LEU A 235 34.83 19.84 57.34
C LEU A 235 34.22 18.62 58.01
#